data_94413afeca45a444a668ddf5ace46ef3
#
_entry.id   94413afeca45a444a668ddf5ace46ef3
#
_cell.length_a   1.000
_cell.length_b   1.000
_cell.length_c   1.000
_cell.angle_alpha   90.00
_cell.angle_beta   90.00
_cell.angle_gamma   90.00
#
_symmetry.space_group_name_H-M   'P 1'
#
loop_
_entity.id
_entity.type
_entity.pdbx_description
1 polymer ?
#
loop_
_entity_poly.entity_id
_entity_poly.type
_entity_poly.pdbx_seq_one_letter_code
_entity_poly.pdbx_strand_id
1 'polypeptide(L)'
;MGQIECLAGRGIRDDRFFDYRENYKGQITFFAYEIYEQLCETLNVFDKPPSVLRRNVITEGMDLNAFAGVEFVIQGVRFRGMEECKPCHWMDEAFAPGAEEFLRGRGGLRAMILSDGELRAKIE
;
A
#
# COMPACT_ATOMS: atom_id res chain seq x y z
N MET A 1 -13.07 10.00 -7.29
CA MET A 1 -11.92 9.18 -7.03
C MET A 1 -11.94 8.64 -5.62
N GLY A 2 -10.98 8.07 -5.10
CA GLY A 2 -11.01 7.50 -3.77
C GLY A 2 -11.78 6.18 -3.69
N GLN A 3 -11.95 5.52 -4.81
CA GLN A 3 -12.66 4.24 -4.88
C GLN A 3 -11.86 3.29 -5.76
N ILE A 4 -11.66 2.06 -5.28
CA ILE A 4 -11.01 1.02 -6.08
C ILE A 4 -11.83 -0.25 -6.02
N GLU A 5 -11.88 -0.95 -7.14
CA GLU A 5 -12.59 -2.22 -7.26
C GLU A 5 -11.60 -3.36 -7.13
N CYS A 6 -11.79 -4.20 -6.11
CA CYS A 6 -10.92 -5.34 -5.83
C CYS A 6 -11.55 -6.60 -6.37
N LEU A 7 -10.80 -7.41 -7.10
CA LEU A 7 -11.26 -8.67 -7.64
C LEU A 7 -10.39 -9.81 -7.12
N ALA A 8 -11.04 -10.78 -6.49
CA ALA A 8 -10.36 -11.88 -5.81
C ALA A 8 -9.39 -12.61 -6.77
N GLY A 9 -8.14 -12.73 -6.33
CA GLY A 9 -7.12 -13.44 -7.09
C GLY A 9 -6.59 -12.71 -8.30
N ARG A 10 -7.18 -11.57 -8.67
CA ARG A 10 -6.83 -10.87 -9.91
C ARG A 10 -6.17 -9.52 -9.68
N GLY A 11 -6.58 -8.79 -8.67
CA GLY A 11 -6.01 -7.49 -8.36
C GLY A 11 -7.03 -6.37 -8.39
N ILE A 12 -6.56 -5.15 -8.58
CA ILE A 12 -7.39 -3.95 -8.65
C ILE A 12 -7.72 -3.70 -10.12
N ARG A 13 -9.01 -3.56 -10.44
CA ARG A 13 -9.43 -3.29 -11.81
C ARG A 13 -8.76 -2.01 -12.32
N ASP A 14 -8.25 -2.07 -13.53
CA ASP A 14 -7.57 -0.98 -14.22
C ASP A 14 -6.18 -0.64 -13.65
N ASP A 15 -5.68 -1.43 -12.69
CA ASP A 15 -4.31 -1.29 -12.24
C ASP A 15 -3.39 -2.10 -13.16
N ARG A 16 -2.13 -1.62 -13.33
CA ARG A 16 -1.17 -2.28 -14.24
C ARG A 16 -0.84 -3.71 -13.82
N PHE A 17 -1.08 -4.08 -12.57
CA PHE A 17 -0.85 -5.44 -12.09
C PHE A 17 -2.11 -6.28 -12.08
N PHE A 18 -3.22 -5.79 -12.67
CA PHE A 18 -4.44 -6.55 -12.77
C PHE A 18 -4.20 -7.76 -13.68
N ASP A 19 -4.50 -8.95 -13.17
CA ASP A 19 -4.23 -10.21 -13.87
C ASP A 19 -2.77 -10.38 -14.28
N TYR A 20 -1.86 -9.72 -13.55
CA TYR A 20 -0.43 -9.74 -13.88
C TYR A 20 0.09 -11.18 -13.94
N ARG A 21 -0.26 -12.00 -12.96
CA ARG A 21 0.01 -13.44 -12.97
C ARG A 21 -0.78 -14.10 -11.83
N GLU A 22 -0.96 -15.41 -11.95
CA GLU A 22 -1.66 -16.19 -10.94
C GLU A 22 -0.93 -16.11 -9.59
N ASN A 23 -1.71 -15.93 -8.52
CA ASN A 23 -1.19 -15.85 -7.15
C ASN A 23 -0.13 -14.77 -6.94
N TYR A 24 -0.22 -13.67 -7.69
CA TYR A 24 0.72 -12.57 -7.52
C TYR A 24 0.56 -11.97 -6.13
N LYS A 25 1.70 -11.80 -5.41
CA LYS A 25 1.72 -11.31 -4.02
C LYS A 25 1.36 -9.84 -3.90
N GLY A 26 1.52 -9.08 -4.94
CA GLY A 26 1.32 -7.63 -4.93
C GLY A 26 0.03 -7.20 -5.62
N GLN A 27 -1.05 -7.99 -5.50
CA GLN A 27 -2.33 -7.63 -6.10
C GLN A 27 -2.83 -6.29 -5.55
N ILE A 28 -2.54 -5.97 -4.31
CA ILE A 28 -2.84 -4.69 -3.70
C ILE A 28 -1.73 -4.36 -2.71
N THR A 29 -1.45 -3.06 -2.52
CA THR A 29 -0.44 -2.61 -1.58
C THR A 29 -1.05 -1.58 -0.62
N PHE A 30 -0.70 -1.69 0.66
CA PHE A 30 -1.16 -0.79 1.72
C PHE A 30 0.03 -0.04 2.31
N PHE A 31 -0.17 1.20 2.68
CA PHE A 31 0.87 2.02 3.30
C PHE A 31 0.26 2.87 4.40
N ALA A 32 0.92 2.94 5.55
CA ALA A 32 0.40 3.66 6.71
C ALA A 32 0.64 5.17 6.58
N TYR A 33 -0.41 5.96 6.74
CA TYR A 33 -0.30 7.41 6.70
C TYR A 33 0.62 7.94 7.79
N GLU A 34 0.64 7.30 8.95
CA GLU A 34 1.52 7.67 10.05
C GLU A 34 3.00 7.59 9.66
N ILE A 35 3.35 6.58 8.85
CA ILE A 35 4.71 6.44 8.34
C ILE A 35 5.00 7.54 7.32
N TYR A 36 4.03 7.87 6.47
CA TYR A 36 4.17 8.98 5.54
C TYR A 36 4.47 10.29 6.28
N GLU A 37 3.73 10.57 7.36
CA GLU A 37 3.97 11.78 8.13
C GLU A 37 5.38 11.81 8.72
N GLN A 38 5.84 10.67 9.25
CA GLN A 38 7.19 10.58 9.79
C GLN A 38 8.24 10.78 8.70
N LEU A 39 7.99 10.25 7.51
CA LEU A 39 8.89 10.42 6.37
C LEU A 39 9.01 11.89 5.99
N CYS A 40 7.90 12.59 5.91
CA CYS A 40 7.89 14.02 5.59
C CYS A 40 8.69 14.82 6.62
N GLU A 41 8.47 14.56 7.89
CA GLU A 41 9.17 15.26 8.96
C GLU A 41 10.66 14.96 8.96
N THR A 42 11.03 13.69 8.81
CA THR A 42 12.41 13.25 8.86
C THR A 42 13.23 13.84 7.71
N LEU A 43 12.66 13.87 6.51
CA LEU A 43 13.35 14.37 5.32
C LEU A 43 13.07 15.85 5.04
N ASN A 44 12.20 16.46 5.84
CA ASN A 44 11.80 17.87 5.69
C ASN A 44 11.22 18.15 4.30
N VAL A 45 10.31 17.28 3.86
CA VAL A 45 9.65 17.38 2.56
C VAL A 45 8.14 17.43 2.80
N PHE A 46 7.50 18.53 2.39
CA PHE A 46 6.08 18.73 2.67
C PHE A 46 5.25 19.07 1.44
N ASP A 47 5.85 18.94 0.26
CA ASP A 47 5.19 19.29 -1.01
C ASP A 47 4.89 18.06 -1.88
N LYS A 48 5.04 16.84 -1.34
CA LYS A 48 4.78 15.62 -2.10
C LYS A 48 3.70 14.79 -1.44
N PRO A 49 2.61 14.46 -2.17
CA PRO A 49 1.53 13.66 -1.60
C PRO A 49 1.93 12.18 -1.45
N PRO A 50 1.20 11.42 -0.63
CA PRO A 50 1.50 9.99 -0.46
C PRO A 50 1.48 9.20 -1.78
N SER A 51 0.71 9.66 -2.77
CA SER A 51 0.58 8.96 -4.05
C SER A 51 1.89 8.82 -4.81
N VAL A 52 2.89 9.66 -4.53
CA VAL A 52 4.19 9.53 -5.20
C VAL A 52 4.89 8.23 -4.83
N LEU A 53 4.51 7.61 -3.72
CA LEU A 53 5.09 6.34 -3.28
C LEU A 53 4.47 5.13 -3.98
N ARG A 54 3.44 5.35 -4.78
CA ARG A 54 2.79 4.32 -5.61
C ARG A 54 2.24 3.14 -4.82
N ARG A 55 1.67 3.42 -3.65
CA ARG A 55 0.93 2.43 -2.89
C ARG A 55 -0.56 2.61 -3.17
N ASN A 56 -1.30 1.51 -3.28
CA ASN A 56 -2.71 1.54 -3.70
C ASN A 56 -3.60 2.15 -2.62
N VAL A 57 -3.37 1.81 -1.37
CA VAL A 57 -4.24 2.19 -0.26
C VAL A 57 -3.41 2.79 0.87
N ILE A 58 -3.81 3.97 1.32
CA ILE A 58 -3.18 4.62 2.47
C ILE A 58 -4.09 4.35 3.67
N THR A 59 -3.53 3.74 4.72
CA THR A 59 -4.29 3.37 5.92
C THR A 59 -3.98 4.30 7.08
N GLU A 60 -4.87 4.32 8.06
CA GLU A 60 -4.64 4.99 9.34
C GLU A 60 -4.96 4.05 10.47
N GLY A 61 -4.15 4.07 11.52
CA GLY A 61 -4.42 3.29 12.72
C GLY A 61 -4.15 1.80 12.61
N MET A 62 -3.44 1.35 11.58
CA MET A 62 -3.13 -0.07 11.39
C MET A 62 -1.62 -0.31 11.45
N ASP A 63 -1.21 -1.32 12.21
CA ASP A 63 0.17 -1.79 12.19
C ASP A 63 0.27 -2.83 11.06
N LEU A 64 0.62 -2.37 9.87
CA LEU A 64 0.61 -3.22 8.69
C LEU A 64 1.57 -4.40 8.79
N ASN A 65 2.69 -4.25 9.49
CA ASN A 65 3.64 -5.34 9.64
C ASN A 65 3.04 -6.53 10.40
N ALA A 66 2.07 -6.28 11.27
CA ALA A 66 1.41 -7.34 12.02
C ALA A 66 0.52 -8.22 11.15
N PHE A 67 0.19 -7.78 9.94
CA PHE A 67 -0.71 -8.51 9.05
C PHE A 67 0.02 -9.36 8.01
N ALA A 68 1.35 -9.38 8.01
CA ALA A 68 2.09 -10.25 7.10
C ALA A 68 1.79 -11.71 7.44
N GLY A 69 1.34 -12.47 6.44
CA GLY A 69 0.96 -13.86 6.63
C GLY A 69 -0.40 -14.10 7.25
N VAL A 70 -1.21 -13.05 7.44
CA VAL A 70 -2.49 -13.13 8.15
C VAL A 70 -3.61 -12.63 7.25
N GLU A 71 -4.80 -13.23 7.38
CA GLU A 71 -5.99 -12.72 6.70
C GLU A 71 -6.59 -11.59 7.52
N PHE A 72 -7.11 -10.60 6.82
CA PHE A 72 -7.77 -9.46 7.46
C PHE A 72 -8.86 -8.91 6.55
N VAL A 73 -9.72 -8.06 7.11
CA VAL A 73 -10.88 -7.49 6.39
C VAL A 73 -10.85 -5.97 6.51
N ILE A 74 -11.02 -5.29 5.38
CA ILE A 74 -11.21 -3.84 5.36
C ILE A 74 -12.43 -3.55 4.50
N GLN A 75 -13.40 -2.82 5.07
CA GLN A 75 -14.63 -2.44 4.36
C GLN A 75 -15.33 -3.63 3.70
N GLY A 76 -15.31 -4.78 4.37
CA GLY A 76 -15.98 -5.98 3.88
C GLY A 76 -15.20 -6.78 2.84
N VAL A 77 -14.05 -6.31 2.43
CA VAL A 77 -13.20 -7.04 1.48
C VAL A 77 -12.12 -7.79 2.26
N ARG A 78 -11.95 -9.08 1.92
CA ARG A 78 -10.98 -9.94 2.59
C ARG A 78 -9.65 -9.92 1.85
N PHE A 79 -8.58 -9.89 2.63
CA PHE A 79 -7.22 -9.88 2.12
C PHE A 79 -6.35 -10.85 2.89
N ARG A 80 -5.25 -11.28 2.28
CA ARG A 80 -4.18 -11.99 2.97
C ARG A 80 -2.90 -11.18 2.82
N GLY A 81 -2.34 -10.75 3.94
CA GLY A 81 -1.04 -10.09 3.94
C GLY A 81 0.04 -11.07 3.53
N MET A 82 0.92 -10.66 2.62
CA MET A 82 1.95 -11.55 2.10
C MET A 82 3.32 -11.19 2.66
N GLU A 83 3.79 -10.00 2.37
CA GLU A 83 5.13 -9.59 2.80
C GLU A 83 5.23 -8.07 2.77
N GLU A 84 6.28 -7.56 3.38
CA GLU A 84 6.57 -6.13 3.34
C GLU A 84 6.73 -5.67 1.89
N CYS A 85 6.18 -4.51 1.59
CA CYS A 85 6.39 -3.86 0.31
C CYS A 85 7.71 -3.10 0.40
N LYS A 86 8.80 -3.77 0.03
CA LYS A 86 10.13 -3.21 0.23
C LYS A 86 10.34 -1.93 -0.56
N PRO A 87 10.94 -0.92 0.06
CA PRO A 87 11.28 0.30 -0.68
C PRO A 87 12.40 0.01 -1.69
N CYS A 88 12.51 0.86 -2.69
CA CYS A 88 13.58 0.73 -3.67
C CYS A 88 14.20 2.10 -3.94
N HIS A 89 15.35 2.08 -4.62
CA HIS A 89 16.13 3.30 -4.84
C HIS A 89 15.35 4.40 -5.59
N TRP A 90 14.42 4.01 -6.40
CA TRP A 90 13.58 4.97 -7.11
C TRP A 90 12.85 5.93 -6.15
N MET A 91 12.56 5.51 -4.93
CA MET A 91 11.89 6.38 -3.96
C MET A 91 12.75 7.58 -3.58
N ASP A 92 14.07 7.46 -3.65
CA ASP A 92 14.96 8.61 -3.41
C ASP A 92 14.77 9.64 -4.51
N GLU A 93 14.49 9.21 -5.74
CA GLU A 93 14.23 10.12 -6.86
C GLU A 93 12.82 10.68 -6.82
N ALA A 94 11.84 9.84 -6.54
CA ALA A 94 10.43 10.25 -6.58
C ALA A 94 10.03 11.11 -5.41
N PHE A 95 10.57 10.83 -4.22
CA PHE A 95 10.21 11.55 -3.00
C PHE A 95 11.35 12.48 -2.56
N ALA A 96 12.45 11.93 -2.07
CA ALA A 96 13.63 12.70 -1.67
C ALA A 96 14.76 11.73 -1.31
N PRO A 97 16.02 12.18 -1.37
CA PRO A 97 17.13 11.36 -0.92
C PRO A 97 16.95 10.93 0.54
N GLY A 98 17.17 9.65 0.81
CA GLY A 98 16.98 9.07 2.14
C GLY A 98 15.66 8.36 2.32
N ALA A 99 14.72 8.46 1.35
CA ALA A 99 13.42 7.82 1.47
C ALA A 99 13.54 6.31 1.53
N GLU A 100 14.36 5.71 0.68
CA GLU A 100 14.53 4.25 0.68
C GLU A 100 15.01 3.76 2.03
N GLU A 101 16.03 4.40 2.58
CA GLU A 101 16.58 3.97 3.86
C GLU A 101 15.60 4.16 5.00
N PHE A 102 14.88 5.28 5.02
CA PHE A 102 13.89 5.52 6.06
C PHE A 102 12.77 4.48 6.02
N LEU A 103 12.34 4.10 4.82
CA LEU A 103 11.21 3.17 4.67
C LEU A 103 11.59 1.71 4.82
N ARG A 104 12.86 1.40 5.00
CA ARG A 104 13.30 0.02 5.18
C ARG A 104 12.64 -0.57 6.43
N GLY A 105 11.90 -1.68 6.26
CA GLY A 105 11.13 -2.29 7.34
C GLY A 105 9.76 -1.65 7.58
N ARG A 106 9.41 -0.60 6.86
CA ARG A 106 8.12 0.08 7.04
C ARG A 106 7.54 0.58 5.71
N GLY A 107 7.90 -0.07 4.61
CA GLY A 107 7.48 0.32 3.27
C GLY A 107 6.05 -0.05 2.90
N GLY A 108 5.31 -0.68 3.81
CA GLY A 108 3.93 -1.07 3.58
C GLY A 108 3.78 -2.58 3.44
N LEU A 109 2.58 -3.01 3.05
CA LEU A 109 2.22 -4.41 3.00
C LEU A 109 1.72 -4.77 1.59
N ARG A 110 2.28 -5.83 1.03
CA ARG A 110 1.75 -6.45 -0.19
C ARG A 110 0.75 -7.50 0.23
N ALA A 111 -0.38 -7.57 -0.47
CA ALA A 111 -1.44 -8.50 -0.11
C ALA A 111 -2.11 -9.10 -1.33
N MET A 112 -2.76 -10.24 -1.12
CA MET A 112 -3.64 -10.85 -2.10
C MET A 112 -5.08 -10.50 -1.72
N ILE A 113 -5.93 -10.38 -2.75
CA ILE A 113 -7.35 -10.10 -2.56
C ILE A 113 -8.10 -11.42 -2.54
N LEU A 114 -8.84 -11.68 -1.48
CA LEU A 114 -9.53 -12.95 -1.28
C LEU A 114 -11.03 -12.88 -1.59
N SER A 115 -11.61 -11.69 -1.67
CA SER A 115 -13.02 -11.54 -2.04
C SER A 115 -13.20 -10.29 -2.88
N ASP A 116 -14.22 -10.30 -3.74
CA ASP A 116 -14.54 -9.14 -4.57
C ASP A 116 -15.19 -8.06 -3.71
N GLY A 117 -14.96 -6.81 -4.07
CA GLY A 117 -15.60 -5.69 -3.40
C GLY A 117 -14.91 -4.38 -3.73
N GLU A 118 -15.41 -3.31 -3.14
CA GLU A 118 -14.87 -1.98 -3.34
C GLU A 118 -14.30 -1.42 -2.04
N LEU A 119 -13.19 -0.73 -2.16
CA LEU A 119 -12.66 0.10 -1.09
C LEU A 119 -12.88 1.56 -1.45
N ARG A 120 -13.32 2.35 -0.49
CA ARG A 120 -13.57 3.77 -0.70
C ARG A 120 -12.75 4.60 0.27
N ALA A 121 -12.23 5.73 -0.21
CA ALA A 121 -11.53 6.66 0.64
C ALA A 121 -12.51 7.22 1.69
N LYS A 122 -12.01 7.36 2.92
CA LYS A 122 -12.79 7.96 3.98
C LYS A 122 -12.91 9.45 3.72
N ILE A 123 -14.11 9.96 3.76
CA ILE A 123 -14.38 11.38 3.58
C ILE A 123 -14.55 12.00 4.97
N GLU A 124 -13.78 13.04 5.24
CA GLU A 124 -13.87 13.75 6.51
C GLU A 124 -14.33 15.17 6.30
#